data_74d97a1bf53ad82f6a4bed1d260b17c8
#
_entry.id   74d97a1bf53ad82f6a4bed1d260b17c8
#
_cell.length_a   1.000
_cell.length_b   1.000
_cell.length_c   1.000
_cell.angle_alpha   90.00
_cell.angle_beta   90.00
_cell.angle_gamma   90.00
#
_symmetry.space_group_name_H-M   'P 1'
#
loop_
_entity.id
_entity.type
_entity.pdbx_description
1 polymer ?
#
loop_
_entity_poly.entity_id
_entity_poly.type
_entity_poly.pdbx_seq_one_letter_code
_entity_poly.pdbx_strand_id
1 'polypeptide(L)'
;MAVTKLTNEQRRAVIITAALRLAADTGLWAVAHSTVAKRCVVPTSTATVKHYFATKTDLWRVVIEADTTGKARTEAESMGWV
;
A
#
# COMPACT_ATOMS: atom_id res chain seq x y z
N MET A 1 -23.91 15.35 10.76
CA MET A 1 -23.86 13.98 10.28
C MET A 1 -22.76 13.19 11.00
N ALA A 2 -23.07 12.00 11.40
CA ALA A 2 -22.11 11.17 12.10
C ALA A 2 -20.94 10.80 11.18
N VAL A 3 -19.75 10.77 11.75
CA VAL A 3 -18.60 10.27 11.04
C VAL A 3 -18.78 8.77 10.83
N THR A 4 -18.69 8.36 9.60
CA THR A 4 -18.81 6.95 9.28
C THR A 4 -17.51 6.24 9.58
N LYS A 5 -17.57 5.22 10.41
CA LYS A 5 -16.43 4.35 10.63
C LYS A 5 -16.20 3.49 9.40
N LEU A 6 -14.98 3.43 8.94
CA LEU A 6 -14.62 2.53 7.86
C LEU A 6 -14.65 1.09 8.36
N THR A 7 -15.17 0.20 7.54
CA THR A 7 -15.05 -1.24 7.81
C THR A 7 -13.59 -1.66 7.63
N ASN A 8 -13.24 -2.85 8.10
CA ASN A 8 -11.90 -3.39 7.88
C ASN A 8 -11.56 -3.49 6.39
N GLU A 9 -12.53 -3.90 5.57
CA GLU A 9 -12.34 -3.97 4.12
C GLU A 9 -12.09 -2.60 3.51
N GLN A 10 -12.85 -1.60 3.93
CA GLN A 10 -12.69 -0.23 3.43
C GLN A 10 -11.33 0.35 3.83
N ARG A 11 -10.93 0.12 5.08
CA ARG A 11 -9.64 0.59 5.58
C ARG A 11 -8.49 -0.09 4.85
N ARG A 12 -8.60 -1.39 4.62
CA ARG A 12 -7.62 -2.13 3.84
C ARG A 12 -7.51 -1.58 2.42
N ALA A 13 -8.65 -1.27 1.79
CA ALA A 13 -8.69 -0.68 0.46
C ALA A 13 -8.02 0.69 0.41
N VAL A 14 -8.21 1.51 1.44
CA VAL A 14 -7.54 2.83 1.54
C VAL A 14 -6.02 2.65 1.56
N ILE A 15 -5.53 1.69 2.32
CA ILE A 15 -4.09 1.40 2.43
C ILE A 15 -3.55 0.91 1.08
N ILE A 16 -4.24 0.00 0.43
CA ILE A 16 -3.82 -0.53 -0.89
C ILE A 16 -3.79 0.58 -1.93
N THR A 17 -4.81 1.44 -1.96
CA THR A 17 -4.86 2.57 -2.89
C THR A 17 -3.69 3.52 -2.67
N ALA A 18 -3.38 3.84 -1.42
CA ALA A 18 -2.24 4.68 -1.09
C ALA A 18 -0.92 4.05 -1.56
N ALA A 19 -0.76 2.76 -1.33
CA ALA A 19 0.43 2.03 -1.74
C ALA A 19 0.58 2.00 -3.26
N LEU A 20 -0.52 1.78 -3.99
CA LEU A 20 -0.51 1.80 -5.45
C LEU A 20 -0.12 3.16 -6.00
N ARG A 21 -0.67 4.23 -5.44
CA ARG A 21 -0.34 5.60 -5.85
C ARG A 21 1.11 5.91 -5.58
N LEU A 22 1.63 5.51 -4.44
CA LEU A 22 3.02 5.74 -4.07
C LEU A 22 3.95 4.99 -5.04
N ALA A 23 3.62 3.76 -5.38
CA ALA A 23 4.39 2.98 -6.34
C ALA A 23 4.35 3.61 -7.73
N ALA A 24 3.19 4.13 -8.16
CA ALA A 24 3.04 4.77 -9.45
C ALA A 24 3.77 6.11 -9.53
N ASP A 25 3.73 6.89 -8.45
CA ASP A 25 4.32 8.24 -8.44
C ASP A 25 5.82 8.22 -8.23
N THR A 26 6.31 7.35 -7.37
CA THR A 26 7.71 7.35 -6.95
C THR A 26 8.42 6.06 -7.36
N GLY A 27 7.79 4.92 -7.14
CA GLY A 27 8.35 3.62 -7.44
C GLY A 27 8.07 2.65 -6.31
N LEU A 28 8.13 1.36 -6.62
CA LEU A 28 7.85 0.31 -5.63
C LEU A 28 8.81 0.37 -4.44
N TRP A 29 10.05 0.78 -4.68
CA TRP A 29 11.05 0.91 -3.62
C TRP A 29 10.63 1.85 -2.50
N ALA A 30 9.77 2.83 -2.80
CA ALA A 30 9.30 3.80 -1.82
C ALA A 30 8.15 3.25 -0.96
N VAL A 31 7.56 2.12 -1.34
CA VAL A 31 6.42 1.54 -0.62
C VAL A 31 6.91 0.91 0.68
N ALA A 32 6.55 1.54 1.78
CA ALA A 32 6.87 1.09 3.13
C ALA A 32 5.70 1.47 4.03
N HIS A 33 5.63 0.88 5.21
CA HIS A 33 4.50 1.13 6.11
C HIS A 33 4.34 2.62 6.45
N SER A 34 5.43 3.29 6.78
CA SER A 34 5.38 4.70 7.16
C SER A 34 5.01 5.61 5.99
N THR A 35 5.56 5.37 4.82
CA THR A 35 5.28 6.18 3.63
C THR A 35 3.85 5.97 3.15
N VAL A 36 3.35 4.74 3.19
CA VAL A 36 1.97 4.43 2.85
C VAL A 36 1.01 5.10 3.83
N ALA A 37 1.32 5.05 5.13
CA ALA A 37 0.48 5.69 6.15
C ALA A 37 0.30 7.18 5.87
N LYS A 38 1.36 7.86 5.44
CA LYS A 38 1.32 9.29 5.13
C LYS A 38 0.51 9.61 3.88
N ARG A 39 0.40 8.66 2.97
CA ARG A 39 -0.31 8.84 1.70
C ARG A 39 -1.79 8.47 1.76
N CYS A 40 -2.24 7.87 2.84
CA CYS A 40 -3.64 7.49 2.98
C CYS A 40 -4.53 8.74 3.01
N VAL A 41 -5.64 8.69 2.27
CA VAL A 41 -6.61 9.79 2.24
C VAL A 41 -7.36 9.93 3.56
N VAL A 42 -7.37 8.90 4.36
CA VAL A 42 -7.93 8.90 5.72
C VAL A 42 -6.76 8.82 6.68
N PRO A 43 -6.77 9.60 7.79
CA PRO A 43 -5.68 9.54 8.76
C PRO A 43 -5.40 8.10 9.20
N THR A 44 -4.17 7.66 8.98
CA THR A 44 -3.75 6.29 9.24
C THR A 44 -2.35 6.29 9.82
N SER A 45 -2.16 5.56 10.91
CA SER A 45 -0.83 5.44 11.52
C SER A 45 -0.04 4.30 10.88
N THR A 46 1.27 4.36 11.05
CA THR A 46 2.15 3.27 10.63
C THR A 46 1.76 1.95 11.30
N ALA A 47 1.38 2.00 12.57
CA ALA A 47 0.93 0.82 13.30
C ALA A 47 -0.31 0.20 12.67
N THR A 48 -1.24 1.03 12.19
CA THR A 48 -2.44 0.54 11.51
C THR A 48 -2.07 -0.17 10.21
N VAL A 49 -1.14 0.39 9.43
CA VAL A 49 -0.68 -0.27 8.20
C VAL A 49 -0.06 -1.62 8.52
N LYS A 50 0.76 -1.70 9.56
CA LYS A 50 1.37 -2.96 9.99
C LYS A 50 0.35 -3.98 10.49
N HIS A 51 -0.77 -3.51 11.03
CA HIS A 51 -1.84 -4.40 11.45
C HIS A 51 -2.44 -5.17 10.26
N TYR A 52 -2.60 -4.50 9.13
CA TYR A 52 -3.16 -5.12 7.91
C TYR A 52 -2.09 -5.85 7.09
N PHE A 53 -0.88 -5.33 7.06
CA PHE A 53 0.24 -5.89 6.28
C PHE A 53 1.46 -5.93 7.18
N ALA A 54 1.65 -7.04 7.85
CA ALA A 54 2.64 -7.18 8.92
C ALA A 54 4.08 -6.95 8.44
N THR A 55 4.39 -7.35 7.21
CA THR A 55 5.74 -7.23 6.66
C THR A 55 5.72 -6.38 5.40
N LYS A 56 6.89 -5.88 5.03
CA LYS A 56 7.07 -5.16 3.77
C LYS A 56 6.77 -6.07 2.57
N THR A 57 7.11 -7.35 2.69
CA THR A 57 6.80 -8.34 1.66
C THR A 57 5.29 -8.44 1.42
N ASP A 58 4.51 -8.47 2.49
CA ASP A 58 3.05 -8.52 2.39
C ASP A 58 2.51 -7.28 1.66
N LEU A 59 3.03 -6.12 2.02
CA LEU A 59 2.62 -4.85 1.42
C LEU A 59 2.98 -4.79 -0.07
N TRP A 60 4.20 -5.18 -0.42
CA TRP A 60 4.64 -5.19 -1.81
C TRP A 60 3.87 -6.20 -2.65
N ARG A 61 3.58 -7.36 -2.07
CA ARG A 61 2.83 -8.41 -2.77
C ARG A 61 1.46 -7.91 -3.18
N VAL A 62 0.76 -7.22 -2.29
CA VAL A 62 -0.58 -6.70 -2.60
C VAL A 62 -0.53 -5.61 -3.66
N VAL A 63 0.51 -4.79 -3.66
CA VAL A 63 0.71 -3.77 -4.69
C VAL A 63 0.92 -4.43 -6.06
N ILE A 64 1.79 -5.43 -6.11
CA ILE A 64 2.09 -6.13 -7.35
C ILE A 64 0.83 -6.81 -7.91
N GLU A 65 0.05 -7.44 -7.05
CA GLU A 65 -1.17 -8.13 -7.46
C GLU A 65 -2.26 -7.16 -7.91
N ALA A 66 -2.36 -6.02 -7.26
CA ALA A 66 -3.40 -5.03 -7.56
C ALA A 66 -3.05 -4.11 -8.73
N ASP A 67 -1.78 -4.02 -9.08
CA ASP A 67 -1.33 -3.15 -10.18
C ASP A 67 -1.61 -3.81 -11.53
N THR A 68 -2.63 -3.30 -12.21
CA THR A 68 -3.06 -3.81 -13.51
C THR A 68 -2.12 -3.43 -14.66
N THR A 69 -1.22 -2.45 -14.44
CA THR A 69 -0.28 -2.01 -15.47
C THR A 69 0.94 -2.91 -15.60
N GLY A 70 1.23 -3.72 -14.56
CA GLY A 70 2.41 -4.56 -14.52
C GLY A 70 3.70 -3.83 -14.15
N LYS A 71 3.64 -2.52 -13.94
CA LYS A 71 4.81 -1.71 -13.63
C LYS A 71 5.46 -2.13 -12.31
N ALA A 72 4.66 -2.37 -11.28
CA ALA A 72 5.17 -2.78 -9.98
C ALA A 72 5.88 -4.13 -10.06
N ARG A 73 5.33 -5.06 -10.81
CA ARG A 73 5.94 -6.37 -11.03
C ARG A 73 7.28 -6.24 -11.75
N THR A 74 7.33 -5.41 -12.79
CA THR A 74 8.56 -5.15 -13.54
C THR A 74 9.64 -4.56 -12.65
N GLU A 75 9.26 -3.59 -11.80
CA GLU A 75 10.19 -3.01 -10.83
C GLU A 75 10.70 -4.04 -9.82
N ALA A 76 9.80 -4.90 -9.33
CA ALA A 76 10.18 -5.95 -8.39
C ALA A 76 11.17 -6.93 -9.01
N GLU A 77 10.93 -7.30 -10.25
CA GLU A 77 11.85 -8.19 -10.98
C GLU A 77 13.22 -7.55 -11.18
N SER A 78 13.24 -6.24 -11.52
CA SER A 78 14.48 -5.49 -11.68
C SER A 78 15.30 -5.42 -10.39
N MET A 79 14.62 -5.41 -9.26
CA MET A 79 15.27 -5.37 -7.95
C MET A 79 15.68 -6.75 -7.44
N GLY A 80 15.35 -7.80 -8.17
CA GLY A 80 15.61 -9.16 -7.75
C GLY A 80 14.70 -9.66 -6.64
N TRP A 81 13.57 -9.00 -6.43
CA TRP A 81 12.65 -9.32 -5.35
C TRP A 81 11.80 -10.57 -5.65
N VAL A 82 11.50 -10.80 -6.91
CA VAL A 82 10.74 -11.99 -7.37
C VAL A 82 11.65 -12.95 -8.08
#